data_80c9f6c41522e7c892b3d21798877b4e
#
_entry.id   80c9f6c41522e7c892b3d21798877b4e
#
_cell.length_a   1.000
_cell.length_b   1.000
_cell.length_c   1.000
_cell.angle_alpha   90.00
_cell.angle_beta   90.00
_cell.angle_gamma   90.00
#
_symmetry.space_group_name_H-M   'P 1'
#
loop_
_entity.id
_entity.type
_entity.pdbx_description
1 polymer ?
#
loop_
_entity_poly.entity_id
_entity_poly.type
_entity_poly.pdbx_seq_one_letter_code
_entity_poly.pdbx_strand_id
1 'polypeptide(L)'
;MKKNFKIFLYVLITTIHAYAQEFTSEEIKVNTNVEGTLLLPNTQEEKSIPLVILIAGSGPTDRDGNQSFMKNDALKKIAEVLSQKGIATFRYDKRIVKQIRNQNIDKYISFDDFVIDARSVIGFFKSKFETIIVAGHSQGSLVGLLALDAGASGFISLAGAGKPIDEILEEQIAKTAAVFSKSTERVLNVLRSGETTSEYPPELASIFNLELQAFLISWMQHNPAKIIANTPLPVLIINGDKDLQVDVKEAQLLNSAAQNSKLIIIEHMNHVLVKIDGDDLENAKSYNNPNLKINEELINAIQEFTLAID
;
A
#
# COMPACT_ATOMS: atom_id res chain seq x y z
N MET A 1 29.85 -57.16 -51.22
CA MET A 1 29.81 -55.68 -50.99
C MET A 1 29.06 -55.44 -49.72
N LYS A 2 29.73 -55.15 -48.59
CA LYS A 2 29.08 -54.76 -47.30
C LYS A 2 29.08 -53.24 -47.21
N LYS A 3 27.90 -52.63 -47.24
CA LYS A 3 27.71 -51.15 -47.00
C LYS A 3 27.73 -50.90 -45.49
N ASN A 4 28.78 -50.23 -45.02
CA ASN A 4 28.83 -49.69 -43.64
C ASN A 4 28.01 -48.44 -43.57
N PHE A 5 26.90 -48.47 -42.78
CA PHE A 5 26.07 -47.33 -42.45
C PHE A 5 26.64 -46.70 -41.18
N LYS A 6 27.23 -45.50 -41.29
CA LYS A 6 27.70 -44.74 -40.15
C LYS A 6 26.51 -43.89 -39.68
N ILE A 7 25.95 -44.21 -38.49
CA ILE A 7 24.95 -43.40 -37.80
C ILE A 7 25.69 -42.25 -37.08
N PHE A 8 25.45 -41.03 -37.53
CA PHE A 8 25.89 -39.83 -36.81
C PHE A 8 24.82 -39.47 -35.76
N LEU A 9 25.16 -39.68 -34.48
CA LEU A 9 24.33 -39.29 -33.36
C LEU A 9 24.58 -37.77 -33.06
N TYR A 10 23.64 -36.90 -33.48
CA TYR A 10 23.65 -35.50 -33.07
C TYR A 10 23.14 -35.42 -31.65
N VAL A 11 24.04 -35.13 -30.68
CA VAL A 11 23.66 -34.78 -29.30
C VAL A 11 23.29 -33.33 -29.30
N LEU A 12 21.99 -33.05 -29.22
CA LEU A 12 21.44 -31.69 -29.01
C LEU A 12 21.66 -31.30 -27.55
N ILE A 13 22.72 -30.53 -27.26
CA ILE A 13 22.96 -29.95 -25.93
C ILE A 13 22.03 -28.76 -25.79
N THR A 14 20.86 -28.96 -25.18
CA THR A 14 19.99 -27.85 -24.72
C THR A 14 20.60 -27.27 -23.45
N THR A 15 21.25 -26.13 -23.57
CA THR A 15 21.63 -25.32 -22.40
C THR A 15 20.36 -24.76 -21.76
N ILE A 16 19.93 -25.38 -20.66
CA ILE A 16 18.92 -24.81 -19.78
C ILE A 16 19.60 -23.63 -19.08
N HIS A 17 19.31 -22.41 -19.53
CA HIS A 17 19.65 -21.22 -18.77
C HIS A 17 18.71 -21.20 -17.55
N ALA A 18 19.18 -21.68 -16.42
CA ALA A 18 18.57 -21.39 -15.14
C ALA A 18 18.77 -19.89 -14.91
N TYR A 19 17.71 -19.09 -15.09
CA TYR A 19 17.70 -17.72 -14.59
C TYR A 19 17.83 -17.83 -13.08
N ALA A 20 18.97 -17.40 -12.53
CA ALA A 20 19.11 -17.27 -11.10
C ALA A 20 18.03 -16.29 -10.62
N GLN A 21 17.23 -16.71 -9.66
CA GLN A 21 16.24 -15.83 -9.04
C GLN A 21 16.99 -14.66 -8.39
N GLU A 22 16.64 -13.42 -8.73
CA GLU A 22 17.37 -12.22 -8.32
C GLU A 22 17.18 -11.90 -6.84
N PHE A 23 16.21 -12.54 -6.18
CA PHE A 23 15.91 -12.42 -4.75
C PHE A 23 15.38 -13.73 -4.17
N THR A 24 15.47 -13.90 -2.86
CA THR A 24 14.83 -14.97 -2.10
C THR A 24 13.51 -14.46 -1.49
N SER A 25 12.59 -15.39 -1.22
CA SER A 25 11.27 -15.09 -0.63
C SER A 25 11.08 -15.89 0.65
N GLU A 26 10.77 -15.22 1.76
CA GLU A 26 10.56 -15.82 3.06
C GLU A 26 9.21 -15.41 3.65
N GLU A 27 8.46 -16.38 4.20
CA GLU A 27 7.26 -16.11 4.99
C GLU A 27 7.66 -15.79 6.44
N ILE A 28 7.35 -14.58 6.88
CA ILE A 28 7.68 -14.09 8.22
C ILE A 28 6.41 -13.93 9.06
N LYS A 29 6.41 -14.56 10.23
CA LYS A 29 5.41 -14.31 11.27
C LYS A 29 5.97 -13.33 12.29
N VAL A 30 5.48 -12.08 12.26
CA VAL A 30 5.87 -11.03 13.19
C VAL A 30 5.25 -11.27 14.56
N ASN A 31 3.93 -11.54 14.60
CA ASN A 31 3.18 -11.85 15.82
C ASN A 31 1.91 -12.66 15.47
N THR A 32 0.96 -12.78 16.41
CA THR A 32 -0.29 -13.53 16.19
C THR A 32 -1.20 -12.91 15.14
N ASN A 33 -1.14 -11.60 14.95
CA ASN A 33 -2.01 -10.84 14.04
C ASN A 33 -1.36 -10.59 12.66
N VAL A 34 -0.03 -10.53 12.61
CA VAL A 34 0.73 -10.08 11.46
C VAL A 34 1.65 -11.18 10.94
N GLU A 35 1.45 -11.54 9.69
CA GLU A 35 2.33 -12.40 8.88
C GLU A 35 2.49 -11.80 7.49
N GLY A 36 3.63 -12.01 6.87
CA GLY A 36 3.94 -11.37 5.60
C GLY A 36 5.08 -12.05 4.85
N THR A 37 5.38 -11.52 3.68
CA THR A 37 6.43 -12.01 2.79
C THR A 37 7.58 -11.01 2.77
N LEU A 38 8.76 -11.47 3.13
CA LEU A 38 10.03 -10.76 2.98
C LEU A 38 10.68 -11.21 1.67
N LEU A 39 11.07 -10.26 0.83
CA LEU A 39 11.92 -10.50 -0.33
C LEU A 39 13.31 -9.92 -0.03
N LEU A 40 14.32 -10.76 -0.15
CA LEU A 40 15.73 -10.38 0.06
C LEU A 40 16.49 -10.47 -1.26
N PRO A 41 17.11 -9.37 -1.72
CA PRO A 41 18.04 -9.42 -2.86
C PRO A 41 19.16 -10.42 -2.62
N ASN A 42 19.60 -11.13 -3.66
CA ASN A 42 20.72 -12.06 -3.59
C ASN A 42 22.06 -11.30 -3.56
N THR A 43 22.34 -10.62 -2.45
CA THR A 43 23.61 -9.91 -2.21
C THR A 43 24.34 -10.50 -1.00
N GLN A 44 25.64 -10.24 -0.88
CA GLN A 44 26.47 -10.86 0.18
C GLN A 44 26.39 -10.17 1.55
N GLU A 45 25.78 -8.98 1.67
CA GLU A 45 25.75 -8.17 2.92
C GLU A 45 24.34 -7.72 3.28
N GLU A 46 23.59 -8.54 4.03
CA GLU A 46 22.19 -8.27 4.41
C GLU A 46 22.00 -6.97 5.22
N LYS A 47 22.95 -6.61 6.11
CA LYS A 47 22.76 -5.45 7.00
C LYS A 47 22.80 -4.10 6.30
N SER A 48 23.52 -4.00 5.19
CA SER A 48 23.62 -2.75 4.40
C SER A 48 22.47 -2.55 3.42
N ILE A 49 21.59 -3.56 3.25
CA ILE A 49 20.45 -3.49 2.33
C ILE A 49 19.31 -2.72 3.03
N PRO A 50 18.79 -1.63 2.44
CA PRO A 50 17.62 -0.96 3.00
C PRO A 50 16.37 -1.84 2.86
N LEU A 51 15.48 -1.76 3.86
CA LEU A 51 14.17 -2.43 3.85
C LEU A 51 13.06 -1.42 3.55
N VAL A 52 12.22 -1.72 2.55
CA VAL A 52 10.94 -1.02 2.33
C VAL A 52 9.80 -1.88 2.86
N ILE A 53 9.07 -1.37 3.86
CA ILE A 53 7.86 -1.99 4.41
C ILE A 53 6.66 -1.40 3.66
N LEU A 54 5.90 -2.26 2.96
CA LEU A 54 4.73 -1.88 2.17
C LEU A 54 3.44 -2.12 2.98
N ILE A 55 2.64 -1.06 3.18
CA ILE A 55 1.39 -1.10 3.93
C ILE A 55 0.21 -0.90 2.99
N ALA A 56 -0.72 -1.86 3.00
CA ALA A 56 -1.87 -1.89 2.11
C ALA A 56 -2.94 -0.83 2.43
N GLY A 57 -3.73 -0.46 1.43
CA GLY A 57 -4.83 0.51 1.49
C GLY A 57 -6.07 0.03 2.25
N SER A 58 -7.19 0.74 2.06
CA SER A 58 -8.47 0.53 2.75
C SER A 58 -9.06 -0.87 2.51
N GLY A 59 -9.95 -1.28 3.43
CA GLY A 59 -10.67 -2.55 3.35
C GLY A 59 -9.81 -3.77 3.71
N PRO A 60 -10.33 -4.99 3.46
CA PRO A 60 -9.61 -6.24 3.71
C PRO A 60 -8.61 -6.54 2.58
N THR A 61 -7.67 -5.62 2.40
CA THR A 61 -6.64 -5.71 1.38
C THR A 61 -5.48 -6.56 1.89
N ASP A 62 -5.14 -7.60 1.14
CA ASP A 62 -4.05 -8.50 1.45
C ASP A 62 -2.67 -7.88 1.16
N ARG A 63 -1.61 -8.61 1.49
CA ARG A 63 -0.21 -8.18 1.31
C ARG A 63 0.18 -7.89 -0.13
N ASP A 64 -0.52 -8.47 -1.10
CA ASP A 64 -0.25 -8.30 -2.52
C ASP A 64 -0.98 -7.09 -3.13
N GLY A 65 -1.89 -6.47 -2.36
CA GLY A 65 -2.71 -5.33 -2.78
C GLY A 65 -4.10 -5.75 -3.30
N ASN A 66 -4.52 -7.00 -3.05
CA ASN A 66 -5.77 -7.56 -3.56
C ASN A 66 -6.88 -7.56 -2.51
N GLN A 67 -8.12 -7.59 -2.99
CA GLN A 67 -9.35 -7.82 -2.23
C GLN A 67 -10.18 -8.89 -2.93
N SER A 68 -11.24 -9.37 -2.28
CA SER A 68 -12.10 -10.44 -2.83
C SER A 68 -12.62 -10.14 -4.24
N PHE A 69 -12.86 -8.86 -4.57
CA PHE A 69 -13.42 -8.42 -5.86
C PHE A 69 -12.46 -7.59 -6.70
N MET A 70 -11.21 -7.44 -6.25
CA MET A 70 -10.22 -6.61 -6.91
C MET A 70 -8.86 -7.30 -6.88
N LYS A 71 -8.34 -7.62 -8.05
CA LYS A 71 -7.03 -8.26 -8.18
C LYS A 71 -6.15 -7.48 -9.14
N ASN A 72 -5.13 -6.79 -8.60
CA ASN A 72 -4.15 -6.02 -9.38
C ASN A 72 -2.69 -6.35 -9.03
N ASP A 73 -2.44 -7.02 -7.91
CA ASP A 73 -1.11 -7.41 -7.41
C ASP A 73 -0.14 -6.21 -7.28
N ALA A 74 -0.64 -5.00 -7.02
CA ALA A 74 0.16 -3.77 -7.06
C ALA A 74 1.33 -3.81 -6.07
N LEU A 75 1.09 -4.14 -4.80
CA LEU A 75 2.14 -4.17 -3.78
C LEU A 75 3.13 -5.31 -4.00
N LYS A 76 2.65 -6.45 -4.49
CA LYS A 76 3.52 -7.57 -4.89
C LYS A 76 4.50 -7.15 -5.98
N LYS A 77 4.01 -6.51 -7.04
CA LYS A 77 4.83 -6.05 -8.16
C LYS A 77 5.86 -5.00 -7.74
N ILE A 78 5.45 -4.04 -6.89
CA ILE A 78 6.39 -3.07 -6.32
C ILE A 78 7.50 -3.80 -5.56
N ALA A 79 7.14 -4.74 -4.68
CA ALA A 79 8.09 -5.50 -3.88
C ALA A 79 9.08 -6.28 -4.76
N GLU A 80 8.58 -7.01 -5.76
CA GLU A 80 9.41 -7.82 -6.65
C GLU A 80 10.39 -6.96 -7.45
N VAL A 81 9.93 -5.84 -8.04
CA VAL A 81 10.79 -4.96 -8.83
C VAL A 81 11.83 -4.25 -7.97
N LEU A 82 11.47 -3.80 -6.77
CA LEU A 82 12.44 -3.19 -5.84
C LEU A 82 13.48 -4.21 -5.37
N SER A 83 13.07 -5.45 -5.13
CA SER A 83 14.01 -6.50 -4.72
C SER A 83 14.97 -6.89 -5.84
N GLN A 84 14.55 -6.87 -7.10
CA GLN A 84 15.43 -6.99 -8.26
C GLN A 84 16.45 -5.83 -8.35
N LYS A 85 16.10 -4.66 -7.82
CA LYS A 85 16.94 -3.46 -7.79
C LYS A 85 17.82 -3.36 -6.52
N GLY A 86 17.91 -4.42 -5.71
CA GLY A 86 18.81 -4.47 -4.56
C GLY A 86 18.22 -3.93 -3.25
N ILE A 87 16.90 -3.74 -3.16
CA ILE A 87 16.19 -3.25 -1.98
C ILE A 87 15.38 -4.39 -1.37
N ALA A 88 15.58 -4.70 -0.09
CA ALA A 88 14.71 -5.65 0.60
C ALA A 88 13.30 -5.08 0.75
N THR A 89 12.27 -5.94 0.65
CA THR A 89 10.89 -5.52 0.80
C THR A 89 10.13 -6.44 1.72
N PHE A 90 9.27 -5.88 2.56
CA PHE A 90 8.34 -6.64 3.39
C PHE A 90 6.92 -6.12 3.17
N ARG A 91 5.98 -7.03 2.89
CA ARG A 91 4.55 -6.77 2.78
C ARG A 91 3.78 -7.78 3.62
N TYR A 92 2.74 -7.32 4.29
CA TYR A 92 1.99 -8.15 5.24
C TYR A 92 0.48 -8.06 5.06
N ASP A 93 -0.23 -9.13 5.41
CA ASP A 93 -1.70 -9.12 5.45
C ASP A 93 -2.18 -8.26 6.62
N LYS A 94 -3.13 -7.38 6.36
CA LYS A 94 -3.83 -6.68 7.44
C LYS A 94 -4.54 -7.71 8.33
N ARG A 95 -4.59 -7.46 9.66
CA ARG A 95 -5.23 -8.39 10.62
C ARG A 95 -6.66 -8.80 10.22
N ILE A 96 -7.42 -7.88 9.63
CA ILE A 96 -8.79 -8.15 9.16
C ILE A 96 -8.83 -9.25 8.08
N VAL A 97 -7.83 -9.34 7.21
CA VAL A 97 -7.73 -10.39 6.17
C VAL A 97 -7.63 -11.77 6.83
N LYS A 98 -6.77 -11.88 7.84
CA LYS A 98 -6.61 -13.12 8.62
C LYS A 98 -7.88 -13.47 9.39
N GLN A 99 -8.52 -12.49 10.00
CA GLN A 99 -9.78 -12.67 10.74
C GLN A 99 -10.90 -13.17 9.82
N ILE A 100 -11.03 -12.62 8.60
CA ILE A 100 -12.00 -13.08 7.60
C ILE A 100 -11.69 -14.52 7.17
N ARG A 101 -10.42 -14.83 6.85
CA ARG A 101 -10.02 -16.20 6.47
C ARG A 101 -10.33 -17.23 7.58
N ASN A 102 -10.21 -16.83 8.84
CA ASN A 102 -10.48 -17.67 10.00
C ASN A 102 -11.93 -17.62 10.47
N GLN A 103 -12.81 -16.86 9.80
CA GLN A 103 -14.21 -16.64 10.18
C GLN A 103 -14.38 -16.15 11.64
N ASN A 104 -13.43 -15.35 12.11
CA ASN A 104 -13.38 -14.80 13.45
C ASN A 104 -13.07 -13.30 13.42
N ILE A 105 -14.06 -12.51 12.99
CA ILE A 105 -13.91 -11.06 12.86
C ILE A 105 -14.09 -10.41 14.23
N ASP A 106 -13.10 -9.63 14.64
CA ASP A 106 -13.19 -8.79 15.83
C ASP A 106 -14.12 -7.60 15.55
N LYS A 107 -15.25 -7.54 16.27
CA LYS A 107 -16.24 -6.46 16.15
C LYS A 107 -15.76 -5.13 16.71
N TYR A 108 -14.68 -5.14 17.49
CA TYR A 108 -14.11 -3.96 18.13
C TYR A 108 -12.83 -3.49 17.46
N ILE A 109 -12.54 -3.98 16.25
CA ILE A 109 -11.39 -3.55 15.48
C ILE A 109 -11.44 -2.02 15.27
N SER A 110 -10.34 -1.35 15.57
CA SER A 110 -10.18 0.10 15.40
C SER A 110 -9.12 0.41 14.34
N PHE A 111 -9.08 1.65 13.90
CA PHE A 111 -8.00 2.11 13.01
C PHE A 111 -6.62 2.00 13.68
N ASP A 112 -6.55 2.26 14.98
CA ASP A 112 -5.30 2.20 15.76
C ASP A 112 -4.72 0.78 15.85
N ASP A 113 -5.55 -0.26 15.70
CA ASP A 113 -5.06 -1.63 15.61
C ASP A 113 -4.15 -1.85 14.41
N PHE A 114 -4.40 -1.19 13.30
CA PHE A 114 -3.51 -1.24 12.13
C PHE A 114 -2.20 -0.50 12.37
N VAL A 115 -2.24 0.60 13.14
CA VAL A 115 -1.03 1.33 13.57
C VAL A 115 -0.17 0.47 14.50
N ILE A 116 -0.79 -0.23 15.45
CA ILE A 116 -0.10 -1.18 16.35
C ILE A 116 0.56 -2.30 15.55
N ASP A 117 -0.12 -2.82 14.53
CA ASP A 117 0.46 -3.85 13.65
C ASP A 117 1.67 -3.30 12.88
N ALA A 118 1.56 -2.12 12.29
CA ALA A 118 2.66 -1.48 11.56
C ALA A 118 3.86 -1.19 12.48
N ARG A 119 3.63 -0.70 13.70
CA ARG A 119 4.69 -0.53 14.73
C ARG A 119 5.37 -1.85 15.08
N SER A 120 4.59 -2.93 15.20
CA SER A 120 5.13 -4.28 15.48
C SER A 120 6.03 -4.76 14.35
N VAL A 121 5.66 -4.48 13.08
CA VAL A 121 6.48 -4.82 11.90
C VAL A 121 7.78 -4.04 11.91
N ILE A 122 7.75 -2.73 12.09
CA ILE A 122 8.95 -1.88 12.13
C ILE A 122 9.88 -2.35 13.25
N GLY A 123 9.34 -2.54 14.46
CA GLY A 123 10.10 -3.00 15.63
C GLY A 123 10.73 -4.38 15.42
N PHE A 124 10.06 -5.30 14.73
CA PHE A 124 10.58 -6.63 14.41
C PHE A 124 11.82 -6.57 13.51
N PHE A 125 11.81 -5.66 12.52
CA PHE A 125 12.92 -5.53 11.57
C PHE A 125 14.04 -4.61 12.03
N LYS A 126 13.82 -3.76 13.03
CA LYS A 126 14.80 -2.78 13.52
C LYS A 126 16.17 -3.37 13.94
N SER A 127 16.20 -4.62 14.38
CA SER A 127 17.45 -5.30 14.73
C SER A 127 18.14 -5.97 13.54
N LYS A 128 17.47 -6.06 12.39
CA LYS A 128 17.94 -6.79 11.20
C LYS A 128 18.39 -5.85 10.07
N PHE A 129 17.76 -4.68 9.98
CA PHE A 129 18.04 -3.67 8.95
C PHE A 129 18.41 -2.34 9.59
N GLU A 130 19.44 -1.69 9.08
CA GLU A 130 19.88 -0.38 9.56
C GLU A 130 18.97 0.74 9.03
N THR A 131 18.55 0.63 7.77
CA THR A 131 17.65 1.58 7.12
C THR A 131 16.28 0.94 6.83
N ILE A 132 15.22 1.50 7.43
CA ILE A 132 13.84 1.05 7.26
C ILE A 132 12.99 2.19 6.71
N ILE A 133 12.47 2.01 5.50
CA ILE A 133 11.54 2.94 4.87
C ILE A 133 10.13 2.37 4.98
N VAL A 134 9.20 3.19 5.44
CA VAL A 134 7.78 2.81 5.48
C VAL A 134 7.07 3.41 4.27
N ALA A 135 6.52 2.58 3.42
CA ALA A 135 5.76 2.97 2.24
C ALA A 135 4.30 2.55 2.39
N GLY A 136 3.42 3.53 2.58
CA GLY A 136 1.99 3.29 2.76
C GLY A 136 1.17 3.69 1.55
N HIS A 137 0.30 2.79 1.07
CA HIS A 137 -0.62 3.05 -0.03
C HIS A 137 -2.01 3.47 0.49
N SER A 138 -2.56 4.58 0.00
CA SER A 138 -3.91 5.04 0.33
C SER A 138 -4.10 5.15 1.86
N GLN A 139 -5.04 4.46 2.50
CA GLN A 139 -5.19 4.36 3.96
C GLN A 139 -3.87 3.96 4.65
N GLY A 140 -3.11 3.06 4.02
CA GLY A 140 -1.81 2.62 4.52
C GLY A 140 -0.80 3.75 4.68
N SER A 141 -0.95 4.86 3.94
CA SER A 141 -0.14 6.07 4.12
C SER A 141 -0.32 6.64 5.53
N LEU A 142 -1.55 6.83 6.00
CA LEU A 142 -1.81 7.32 7.35
C LEU A 142 -1.38 6.31 8.42
N VAL A 143 -1.63 5.01 8.20
CA VAL A 143 -1.17 3.95 9.11
C VAL A 143 0.35 3.98 9.26
N GLY A 144 1.08 4.06 8.14
CA GLY A 144 2.53 4.14 8.13
C GLY A 144 3.06 5.40 8.82
N LEU A 145 2.46 6.55 8.50
CA LEU A 145 2.83 7.85 9.10
C LEU A 145 2.70 7.85 10.62
N LEU A 146 1.67 7.20 11.17
CA LEU A 146 1.45 7.07 12.62
C LEU A 146 2.38 6.05 13.31
N ALA A 147 3.05 5.20 12.53
CA ALA A 147 3.91 4.15 13.05
C ALA A 147 5.42 4.46 13.00
N LEU A 148 5.82 5.62 12.45
CA LEU A 148 7.22 5.95 12.16
C LEU A 148 8.12 5.98 13.41
N ASP A 149 7.57 6.33 14.57
CA ASP A 149 8.27 6.39 15.85
C ASP A 149 8.79 5.03 16.35
N ALA A 150 8.33 3.91 15.74
CA ALA A 150 8.83 2.57 16.05
C ALA A 150 10.26 2.31 15.54
N GLY A 151 10.84 3.22 14.74
CA GLY A 151 12.21 3.16 14.27
C GLY A 151 12.38 3.20 12.75
N ALA A 152 11.49 3.88 12.05
CA ALA A 152 11.64 4.16 10.62
C ALA A 152 12.75 5.20 10.38
N SER A 153 13.42 5.09 9.21
CA SER A 153 14.44 6.03 8.72
C SER A 153 13.85 7.03 7.72
N GLY A 154 12.74 6.71 7.06
CA GLY A 154 12.04 7.56 6.10
C GLY A 154 10.64 7.08 5.83
N PHE A 155 9.85 7.92 5.16
CA PHE A 155 8.44 7.65 4.86
C PHE A 155 8.10 7.93 3.39
N ILE A 156 7.29 7.05 2.80
CA ILE A 156 6.75 7.22 1.45
C ILE A 156 5.22 7.13 1.51
N SER A 157 4.55 8.22 1.11
CA SER A 157 3.11 8.25 0.91
C SER A 157 2.78 7.95 -0.55
N LEU A 158 2.12 6.83 -0.81
CA LEU A 158 1.64 6.42 -2.13
C LEU A 158 0.14 6.66 -2.23
N ALA A 159 -0.29 7.65 -2.98
CA ALA A 159 -1.70 8.02 -3.14
C ALA A 159 -2.43 8.21 -1.79
N GLY A 160 -1.75 8.79 -0.79
CA GLY A 160 -2.30 9.04 0.54
C GLY A 160 -3.10 10.34 0.61
N ALA A 161 -4.18 10.34 1.41
CA ALA A 161 -4.97 11.53 1.67
C ALA A 161 -4.26 12.48 2.64
N GLY A 162 -4.41 13.78 2.45
CA GLY A 162 -3.93 14.83 3.34
C GLY A 162 -4.97 15.27 4.38
N LYS A 163 -6.27 15.08 4.08
CA LYS A 163 -7.40 15.39 4.96
C LYS A 163 -7.82 14.20 5.81
N PRO A 164 -8.53 14.46 6.95
CA PRO A 164 -9.23 13.41 7.69
C PRO A 164 -10.23 12.66 6.83
N ILE A 165 -10.52 11.41 7.18
CA ILE A 165 -11.38 10.52 6.37
C ILE A 165 -12.81 11.03 6.22
N ASP A 166 -13.37 11.70 7.22
CA ASP A 166 -14.70 12.27 7.14
C ASP A 166 -14.80 13.37 6.07
N GLU A 167 -13.81 14.26 5.96
CA GLU A 167 -13.74 15.27 4.91
C GLU A 167 -13.60 14.63 3.52
N ILE A 168 -12.76 13.60 3.41
CA ILE A 168 -12.60 12.84 2.17
C ILE A 168 -13.90 12.15 1.74
N LEU A 169 -14.63 11.53 2.67
CA LEU A 169 -15.92 10.88 2.37
C LEU A 169 -16.99 11.92 1.96
N GLU A 170 -17.06 13.07 2.59
CA GLU A 170 -17.94 14.14 2.17
C GLU A 170 -17.67 14.58 0.73
N GLU A 171 -16.41 14.81 0.37
CA GLU A 171 -16.02 15.23 -0.98
C GLU A 171 -16.28 14.14 -2.02
N GLN A 172 -15.94 12.88 -1.72
CA GLN A 172 -16.18 11.76 -2.63
C GLN A 172 -17.68 11.55 -2.90
N ILE A 173 -18.51 11.59 -1.86
CA ILE A 173 -19.97 11.42 -2.01
C ILE A 173 -20.58 12.62 -2.71
N ALA A 174 -20.14 13.83 -2.42
CA ALA A 174 -20.60 15.03 -3.13
C ALA A 174 -20.29 14.98 -4.63
N LYS A 175 -19.15 14.40 -5.02
CA LYS A 175 -18.72 14.25 -6.41
C LYS A 175 -19.44 13.11 -7.14
N THR A 176 -19.64 11.95 -6.49
CA THR A 176 -20.10 10.72 -7.14
C THR A 176 -21.59 10.43 -6.93
N ALA A 177 -22.17 10.91 -5.83
CA ALA A 177 -23.52 10.62 -5.39
C ALA A 177 -24.15 11.81 -4.64
N ALA A 178 -24.13 13.00 -5.25
CA ALA A 178 -24.51 14.29 -4.64
C ALA A 178 -25.90 14.29 -3.97
N VAL A 179 -26.83 13.43 -4.39
CA VAL A 179 -28.15 13.25 -3.77
C VAL A 179 -28.05 12.85 -2.29
N PHE A 180 -26.98 12.20 -1.89
CA PHE A 180 -26.76 11.75 -0.50
C PHE A 180 -25.90 12.71 0.35
N SER A 181 -25.42 13.84 -0.19
CA SER A 181 -24.50 14.76 0.53
C SER A 181 -25.04 15.20 1.88
N LYS A 182 -26.32 15.62 1.96
CA LYS A 182 -26.95 16.04 3.23
C LYS A 182 -27.08 14.89 4.24
N SER A 183 -27.34 13.69 3.77
CA SER A 183 -27.42 12.52 4.66
C SER A 183 -26.05 12.13 5.15
N THR A 184 -25.02 12.21 4.31
CA THR A 184 -23.61 11.98 4.67
C THR A 184 -23.16 12.95 5.74
N GLU A 185 -23.36 14.25 5.54
CA GLU A 185 -23.02 15.29 6.54
C GLU A 185 -23.68 15.01 7.89
N ARG A 186 -24.98 14.65 7.90
CA ARG A 186 -25.70 14.32 9.14
C ARG A 186 -25.10 13.11 9.85
N VAL A 187 -24.83 12.01 9.12
CA VAL A 187 -24.20 10.82 9.70
C VAL A 187 -22.82 11.16 10.24
N LEU A 188 -21.96 11.82 9.46
CA LEU A 188 -20.61 12.16 9.88
C LEU A 188 -20.60 13.10 11.09
N ASN A 189 -21.57 14.02 11.22
CA ASN A 189 -21.69 14.85 12.41
C ASN A 189 -22.00 14.03 13.68
N VAL A 190 -22.80 12.97 13.57
CA VAL A 190 -23.01 12.04 14.69
C VAL A 190 -21.71 11.28 15.01
N LEU A 191 -21.01 10.77 13.98
CA LEU A 191 -19.75 10.05 14.20
C LEU A 191 -18.66 10.95 14.78
N ARG A 192 -18.60 12.24 14.41
CA ARG A 192 -17.67 13.24 14.97
C ARG A 192 -17.89 13.46 16.47
N SER A 193 -19.14 13.28 16.96
CA SER A 193 -19.41 13.34 18.41
C SER A 193 -19.05 12.05 19.15
N GLY A 194 -18.57 11.01 18.44
CA GLY A 194 -18.25 9.71 19.02
C GLY A 194 -19.46 8.79 19.17
N GLU A 195 -20.61 9.19 18.64
CA GLU A 195 -21.86 8.41 18.68
C GLU A 195 -22.08 7.65 17.37
N THR A 196 -22.94 6.64 17.41
CA THR A 196 -23.35 5.85 16.23
C THR A 196 -24.80 6.08 15.88
N THR A 197 -25.18 5.86 14.62
CA THR A 197 -26.56 6.03 14.14
C THR A 197 -26.97 4.96 13.14
N SER A 198 -28.21 4.50 13.20
CA SER A 198 -28.83 3.64 12.16
C SER A 198 -29.51 4.47 11.06
N GLU A 199 -29.52 5.82 11.18
CA GLU A 199 -30.18 6.71 10.25
C GLU A 199 -29.27 7.10 9.07
N TYR A 200 -28.99 6.19 8.18
CA TYR A 200 -28.26 6.42 6.94
C TYR A 200 -28.99 5.79 5.73
N PRO A 201 -28.79 6.34 4.51
CA PRO A 201 -29.37 5.75 3.30
C PRO A 201 -28.85 4.32 3.08
N PRO A 202 -29.72 3.33 2.75
CA PRO A 202 -29.28 1.95 2.48
C PRO A 202 -28.17 1.85 1.42
N GLU A 203 -28.15 2.75 0.45
CA GLU A 203 -27.14 2.85 -0.61
C GLU A 203 -25.74 3.17 -0.05
N LEU A 204 -25.65 3.79 1.12
CA LEU A 204 -24.41 4.10 1.81
C LEU A 204 -24.03 3.08 2.90
N ALA A 205 -24.75 1.95 2.98
CA ALA A 205 -24.50 0.93 4.00
C ALA A 205 -23.10 0.33 3.94
N SER A 206 -22.48 0.27 2.74
CA SER A 206 -21.09 -0.17 2.59
C SER A 206 -20.07 0.72 3.30
N ILE A 207 -20.45 1.97 3.65
CA ILE A 207 -19.61 2.95 4.34
C ILE A 207 -20.08 3.13 5.78
N PHE A 208 -21.41 3.24 6.01
CA PHE A 208 -21.98 3.69 7.27
C PHE A 208 -22.75 2.63 8.05
N ASN A 209 -22.67 1.33 7.69
CA ASN A 209 -23.33 0.34 8.55
C ASN A 209 -22.76 0.37 9.98
N LEU A 210 -23.59 0.03 10.96
CA LEU A 210 -23.25 0.13 12.39
C LEU A 210 -21.95 -0.59 12.78
N GLU A 211 -21.62 -1.69 12.11
CA GLU A 211 -20.40 -2.47 12.39
C GLU A 211 -19.12 -1.74 11.99
N LEU A 212 -19.22 -0.79 11.01
CA LEU A 212 -18.08 0.02 10.54
C LEU A 212 -17.93 1.34 11.29
N GLN A 213 -18.98 1.84 11.96
CA GLN A 213 -18.97 3.18 12.51
C GLN A 213 -17.94 3.37 13.62
N ALA A 214 -17.75 2.40 14.51
CA ALA A 214 -16.72 2.47 15.54
C ALA A 214 -15.31 2.56 14.93
N PHE A 215 -15.06 1.81 13.85
CA PHE A 215 -13.82 1.90 13.09
C PHE A 215 -13.65 3.28 12.44
N LEU A 216 -14.69 3.82 11.81
CA LEU A 216 -14.68 5.16 11.21
C LEU A 216 -14.41 6.24 12.26
N ILE A 217 -15.09 6.19 13.42
CA ILE A 217 -14.88 7.12 14.53
C ILE A 217 -13.40 7.13 14.95
N SER A 218 -12.76 5.96 15.09
CA SER A 218 -11.34 5.89 15.43
C SER A 218 -10.44 6.46 14.33
N TRP A 219 -10.78 6.23 13.06
CA TRP A 219 -10.01 6.77 11.92
C TRP A 219 -10.12 8.28 11.79
N MET A 220 -11.32 8.86 12.01
CA MET A 220 -11.59 10.31 11.98
C MET A 220 -10.79 11.11 13.02
N GLN A 221 -10.24 10.47 14.06
CA GLN A 221 -9.38 11.14 15.06
C GLN A 221 -8.04 11.59 14.46
N HIS A 222 -7.66 11.10 13.29
CA HIS A 222 -6.35 11.34 12.70
C HIS A 222 -6.42 12.30 11.52
N ASN A 223 -5.69 13.42 11.62
CA ASN A 223 -5.52 14.39 10.54
C ASN A 223 -4.12 14.20 9.92
N PRO A 224 -4.01 13.65 8.69
CA PRO A 224 -2.72 13.33 8.07
C PRO A 224 -1.80 14.55 7.92
N ALA A 225 -2.33 15.70 7.48
CA ALA A 225 -1.55 16.92 7.32
C ALA A 225 -0.98 17.42 8.65
N LYS A 226 -1.76 17.36 9.76
CA LYS A 226 -1.25 17.74 11.08
C LYS A 226 -0.20 16.78 11.62
N ILE A 227 -0.31 15.49 11.30
CA ILE A 227 0.63 14.46 11.75
C ILE A 227 1.95 14.60 11.00
N ILE A 228 1.91 14.71 9.67
CA ILE A 228 3.12 14.83 8.84
C ILE A 228 3.91 16.11 9.15
N ALA A 229 3.22 17.18 9.55
CA ALA A 229 3.86 18.44 9.98
C ALA A 229 4.82 18.27 11.16
N ASN A 230 4.64 17.23 11.96
CA ASN A 230 5.49 16.92 13.13
C ASN A 230 6.51 15.81 12.85
N THR A 231 6.62 15.33 11.60
CA THR A 231 7.54 14.26 11.22
C THR A 231 8.89 14.86 10.83
N PRO A 232 9.98 14.55 11.59
CA PRO A 232 11.32 15.06 11.28
C PRO A 232 12.03 14.26 10.19
N LEU A 233 11.51 13.07 9.85
CA LEU A 233 12.11 12.15 8.87
C LEU A 233 11.96 12.70 7.44
N PRO A 234 12.85 12.28 6.52
CA PRO A 234 12.65 12.50 5.10
C PRO A 234 11.34 11.85 4.62
N VAL A 235 10.60 12.57 3.77
CA VAL A 235 9.30 12.13 3.24
C VAL A 235 9.29 12.22 1.72
N LEU A 236 8.84 11.15 1.06
CA LEU A 236 8.50 11.15 -0.36
C LEU A 236 6.99 11.02 -0.49
N ILE A 237 6.36 11.94 -1.22
CA ILE A 237 4.92 11.94 -1.48
C ILE A 237 4.72 11.73 -2.96
N ILE A 238 4.00 10.66 -3.34
CA ILE A 238 3.73 10.31 -4.73
C ILE A 238 2.24 10.16 -4.94
N ASN A 239 1.71 10.82 -5.97
CA ASN A 239 0.35 10.61 -6.46
C ASN A 239 0.31 10.61 -7.98
N GLY A 240 -0.76 10.07 -8.56
CA GLY A 240 -1.00 10.09 -9.99
C GLY A 240 -2.10 11.09 -10.38
N ASP A 241 -1.98 11.70 -11.55
CA ASP A 241 -2.99 12.65 -12.07
C ASP A 241 -4.28 11.96 -12.58
N LYS A 242 -4.24 10.62 -12.76
CA LYS A 242 -5.40 9.78 -13.10
C LYS A 242 -6.01 9.08 -11.89
N ASP A 243 -5.62 9.46 -10.67
CA ASP A 243 -6.22 8.91 -9.46
C ASP A 243 -7.65 9.44 -9.27
N LEU A 244 -8.64 8.51 -9.34
CA LEU A 244 -10.06 8.84 -9.16
C LEU A 244 -10.51 8.76 -7.69
N GLN A 245 -9.66 8.25 -6.79
CA GLN A 245 -9.99 8.09 -5.37
C GLN A 245 -9.38 9.18 -4.49
N VAL A 246 -8.11 9.51 -4.72
CA VAL A 246 -7.37 10.51 -3.96
C VAL A 246 -6.86 11.58 -4.92
N ASP A 247 -7.43 12.75 -4.87
CA ASP A 247 -7.08 13.89 -5.73
C ASP A 247 -5.63 14.33 -5.46
N VAL A 248 -4.96 14.82 -6.51
CA VAL A 248 -3.60 15.40 -6.43
C VAL A 248 -3.48 16.47 -5.33
N LYS A 249 -4.57 17.20 -5.04
CA LYS A 249 -4.60 18.21 -3.97
C LYS A 249 -4.29 17.63 -2.60
N GLU A 250 -4.62 16.37 -2.37
CA GLU A 250 -4.32 15.70 -1.11
C GLU A 250 -2.80 15.51 -0.93
N ALA A 251 -2.11 15.10 -1.98
CA ALA A 251 -0.64 15.01 -2.00
C ALA A 251 0.01 16.40 -1.84
N GLN A 252 -0.54 17.44 -2.49
CA GLN A 252 -0.09 18.82 -2.34
C GLN A 252 -0.28 19.33 -0.90
N LEU A 253 -1.40 18.96 -0.25
CA LEU A 253 -1.67 19.31 1.14
C LEU A 253 -0.64 18.64 2.08
N LEU A 254 -0.35 17.36 1.90
CA LEU A 254 0.69 16.67 2.66
C LEU A 254 2.05 17.32 2.48
N ASN A 255 2.44 17.64 1.23
CA ASN A 255 3.72 18.28 0.92
C ASN A 255 3.83 19.68 1.56
N SER A 256 2.76 20.44 1.53
CA SER A 256 2.73 21.80 2.11
C SER A 256 2.83 21.77 3.64
N ALA A 257 2.39 20.69 4.28
CA ALA A 257 2.43 20.52 5.72
C ALA A 257 3.75 19.92 6.22
N ALA A 258 4.40 19.06 5.43
CA ALA A 258 5.61 18.34 5.82
C ALA A 258 6.82 19.27 5.93
N GLN A 259 7.71 19.01 6.90
CA GLN A 259 8.94 19.79 7.12
C GLN A 259 10.04 19.47 6.10
N ASN A 260 10.16 18.21 5.68
CA ASN A 260 11.19 17.71 4.78
C ASN A 260 10.59 16.71 3.81
N SER A 261 10.01 17.19 2.72
CA SER A 261 9.36 16.33 1.74
C SER A 261 9.71 16.66 0.30
N LYS A 262 9.66 15.61 -0.55
CA LYS A 262 9.67 15.70 -2.01
C LYS A 262 8.32 15.24 -2.52
N LEU A 263 7.65 16.06 -3.34
CA LEU A 263 6.40 15.72 -4.01
C LEU A 263 6.68 15.32 -5.47
N ILE A 264 6.10 14.21 -5.91
CA ILE A 264 6.10 13.76 -7.30
C ILE A 264 4.66 13.46 -7.72
N ILE A 265 4.18 14.15 -8.73
CA ILE A 265 2.92 13.84 -9.41
C ILE A 265 3.27 13.14 -10.71
N ILE A 266 2.88 11.87 -10.84
CA ILE A 266 3.20 11.04 -12.00
C ILE A 266 2.05 11.16 -13.01
N GLU A 267 2.40 11.61 -14.22
CA GLU A 267 1.44 11.71 -15.30
C GLU A 267 0.89 10.34 -15.70
N HIS A 268 -0.40 10.29 -15.99
CA HIS A 268 -1.13 9.08 -16.37
C HIS A 268 -1.14 7.96 -15.33
N MET A 269 -0.66 8.15 -14.11
CA MET A 269 -0.75 7.13 -13.06
C MET A 269 -2.07 7.22 -12.31
N ASN A 270 -2.68 6.07 -12.04
CA ASN A 270 -3.92 5.98 -11.28
C ASN A 270 -3.71 5.49 -9.84
N HIS A 271 -4.82 5.30 -9.10
CA HIS A 271 -4.79 4.86 -7.69
C HIS A 271 -4.15 3.50 -7.46
N VAL A 272 -4.24 2.55 -8.40
CA VAL A 272 -3.59 1.24 -8.31
C VAL A 272 -2.18 1.23 -8.91
N LEU A 273 -1.60 2.44 -9.09
CA LEU A 273 -0.19 2.68 -9.40
C LEU A 273 0.25 2.15 -10.77
N VAL A 274 -0.67 2.07 -11.71
CA VAL A 274 -0.40 1.69 -13.10
C VAL A 274 -0.64 2.85 -14.04
N LYS A 275 -0.02 2.82 -15.23
CA LYS A 275 -0.21 3.83 -16.26
C LYS A 275 -1.55 3.63 -16.97
N ILE A 276 -2.30 4.72 -17.17
CA ILE A 276 -3.58 4.79 -17.90
C ILE A 276 -3.45 5.82 -19.01
N ASP A 277 -3.46 5.35 -20.25
CA ASP A 277 -3.39 6.23 -21.42
C ASP A 277 -4.79 6.60 -21.96
N GLY A 278 -5.83 5.87 -21.58
CA GLY A 278 -7.20 6.07 -22.03
C GLY A 278 -8.09 6.84 -21.06
N ASP A 279 -9.39 6.48 -21.09
CA ASP A 279 -10.46 7.12 -20.35
C ASP A 279 -10.72 6.50 -18.95
N ASP A 280 -11.73 7.01 -18.26
CA ASP A 280 -12.15 6.52 -16.94
C ASP A 280 -12.61 5.06 -16.96
N LEU A 281 -13.09 4.54 -18.09
CA LEU A 281 -13.47 3.14 -18.22
C LEU A 281 -12.24 2.22 -18.25
N GLU A 282 -11.18 2.61 -18.96
CA GLU A 282 -9.90 1.91 -18.91
C GLU A 282 -9.34 1.96 -17.50
N ASN A 283 -9.38 3.14 -16.87
CA ASN A 283 -8.96 3.33 -15.50
C ASN A 283 -9.71 2.38 -14.54
N ALA A 284 -11.04 2.34 -14.60
CA ALA A 284 -11.84 1.46 -13.75
C ALA A 284 -11.51 -0.04 -13.97
N LYS A 285 -11.28 -0.47 -15.22
CA LYS A 285 -10.91 -1.86 -15.55
C LYS A 285 -9.53 -2.25 -15.01
N SER A 286 -8.61 -1.31 -14.88
CA SER A 286 -7.25 -1.55 -14.40
C SER A 286 -7.20 -2.06 -12.97
N TYR A 287 -8.19 -1.71 -12.15
CA TYR A 287 -8.29 -2.14 -10.75
C TYR A 287 -8.40 -3.66 -10.58
N ASN A 288 -8.87 -4.35 -11.62
CA ASN A 288 -8.99 -5.80 -11.62
C ASN A 288 -8.21 -6.44 -12.79
N ASN A 289 -7.01 -5.92 -13.05
CA ASN A 289 -6.14 -6.45 -14.09
C ASN A 289 -4.70 -6.67 -13.58
N PRO A 290 -4.38 -7.88 -13.09
CA PRO A 290 -3.06 -8.20 -12.56
C PRO A 290 -1.95 -8.24 -13.64
N ASN A 291 -2.28 -8.17 -14.92
CA ASN A 291 -1.29 -8.18 -16.00
C ASN A 291 -0.69 -6.80 -16.31
N LEU A 292 -1.29 -5.72 -15.82
CA LEU A 292 -0.75 -4.39 -16.00
C LEU A 292 0.56 -4.23 -15.20
N LYS A 293 1.54 -3.59 -15.81
CA LYS A 293 2.81 -3.29 -15.15
C LYS A 293 2.64 -2.10 -14.20
N ILE A 294 3.34 -2.16 -13.07
CA ILE A 294 3.51 -1.00 -12.19
C ILE A 294 4.20 0.15 -12.97
N ASN A 295 3.84 1.38 -12.65
CA ASN A 295 4.45 2.55 -13.26
C ASN A 295 5.96 2.58 -12.96
N GLU A 296 6.79 2.72 -14.00
CA GLU A 296 8.25 2.66 -13.88
C GLU A 296 8.82 3.90 -13.18
N GLU A 297 8.22 5.08 -13.38
CA GLU A 297 8.63 6.32 -12.71
C GLU A 297 8.41 6.21 -11.19
N LEU A 298 7.31 5.58 -10.76
CA LEU A 298 7.06 5.26 -9.35
C LEU A 298 8.19 4.42 -8.75
N ILE A 299 8.57 3.35 -9.43
CA ILE A 299 9.63 2.46 -8.95
C ILE A 299 10.97 3.19 -8.83
N ASN A 300 11.31 3.99 -9.84
CA ASN A 300 12.55 4.76 -9.84
C ASN A 300 12.56 5.80 -8.72
N ALA A 301 11.44 6.50 -8.49
CA ALA A 301 11.30 7.46 -7.39
C ALA A 301 11.47 6.81 -6.01
N ILE A 302 10.85 5.64 -5.78
CA ILE A 302 11.01 4.88 -4.54
C ILE A 302 12.46 4.43 -4.34
N GLN A 303 13.08 3.89 -5.41
CA GLN A 303 14.47 3.45 -5.37
C GLN A 303 15.43 4.59 -5.04
N GLU A 304 15.34 5.70 -5.77
CA GLU A 304 16.19 6.89 -5.54
C GLU A 304 16.06 7.40 -4.11
N PHE A 305 14.83 7.55 -3.62
CA PHE A 305 14.58 8.00 -2.26
C PHE A 305 15.16 7.05 -1.21
N THR A 306 14.94 5.74 -1.39
CA THR A 306 15.39 4.72 -0.43
C THR A 306 16.92 4.67 -0.35
N LEU A 307 17.61 4.74 -1.49
CA LEU A 307 19.08 4.69 -1.55
C LEU A 307 19.76 6.02 -1.15
N ALA A 308 19.00 7.11 -1.05
CA ALA A 308 19.52 8.41 -0.59
C ALA A 308 19.44 8.59 0.94
N ILE A 309 18.84 7.64 1.66
CA ILE A 309 18.74 7.67 3.13
C ILE A 309 19.87 6.81 3.71
N ASP A 310 20.76 7.47 4.44
CA ASP A 310 21.90 6.86 5.14
C ASP A 310 21.49 6.21 6.48
#